data_8ca5cb52f23346dff8f3918e4c38c230
#
_entry.id   8ca5cb52f23346dff8f3918e4c38c230
#
_cell.length_a   1.000
_cell.length_b   1.000
_cell.length_c   1.000
_cell.angle_alpha   90.00
_cell.angle_beta   90.00
_cell.angle_gamma   90.00
#
_symmetry.space_group_name_H-M   'P 1'
#
loop_
_entity.id
_entity.type
_entity.pdbx_description
1 polymer ?
#
loop_
_entity_poly.entity_id
_entity_poly.type
_entity_poly.pdbx_seq_one_letter_code
_entity_poly.pdbx_strand_id
1 'polypeptide(L)'
;EPRMSEIFELIAGVIANAGPEVTSAGVVLTGGGSQLEGVEALGREILKSPIRVAAPTGPLLGILDEFRGPGQAAVLALFSWVARGLDEAGIAEEPAAGFLGRIVGWFRNLIGRIRG
;
A
#
# COMPACT_ATOMS: atom_id res chain seq x y z
N GLU A 1 -15.63 18.59 3.07
CA GLU A 1 -15.87 18.26 1.66
C GLU A 1 -16.95 17.19 1.55
N PRO A 2 -18.08 17.44 0.84
CA PRO A 2 -19.27 16.57 0.89
C PRO A 2 -18.98 15.14 0.40
N ARG A 3 -18.10 14.94 -0.58
CA ARG A 3 -17.77 13.62 -1.12
C ARG A 3 -17.01 12.73 -0.14
N MET A 4 -16.11 13.29 0.63
CA MET A 4 -15.36 12.53 1.64
C MET A 4 -16.26 12.15 2.81
N SER A 5 -17.23 12.99 3.18
CA SER A 5 -18.22 12.67 4.19
C SER A 5 -19.07 11.46 3.80
N GLU A 6 -19.58 11.43 2.57
CA GLU A 6 -20.33 10.29 2.03
C GLU A 6 -19.52 8.99 2.07
N ILE A 7 -18.24 9.04 1.70
CA ILE A 7 -17.35 7.88 1.75
C ILE A 7 -17.20 7.38 3.19
N PHE A 8 -16.96 8.27 4.15
CA PHE A 8 -16.82 7.88 5.55
C PHE A 8 -18.14 7.37 6.15
N GLU A 9 -19.29 7.90 5.73
CA GLU A 9 -20.60 7.38 6.14
C GLU A 9 -20.83 5.96 5.63
N LEU A 10 -20.47 5.68 4.38
CA LEU A 10 -20.52 4.32 3.82
C LEU A 10 -19.58 3.36 4.57
N ILE A 11 -18.37 3.81 4.86
CA ILE A 11 -17.41 3.03 5.65
C ILE A 11 -17.95 2.78 7.07
N ALA A 12 -18.54 3.77 7.70
CA ALA A 12 -19.18 3.63 9.02
C ALA A 12 -20.27 2.56 9.01
N GLY A 13 -21.08 2.50 7.96
CA GLY A 13 -22.09 1.47 7.77
C GLY A 13 -21.49 0.07 7.65
N VAL A 14 -20.40 -0.09 6.90
CA VAL A 14 -19.70 -1.37 6.77
C VAL A 14 -19.08 -1.81 8.11
N ILE A 15 -18.45 -0.88 8.83
CA ILE A 15 -17.83 -1.15 10.13
C ILE A 15 -18.91 -1.54 11.17
N ALA A 16 -20.05 -0.84 11.20
CA ALA A 16 -21.14 -1.16 12.10
C ALA A 16 -21.69 -2.58 11.89
N ASN A 17 -21.74 -3.04 10.64
CA ASN A 17 -22.15 -4.39 10.29
C ASN A 17 -21.09 -5.45 10.67
N ALA A 18 -19.82 -5.09 10.70
CA ALA A 18 -18.72 -5.99 11.07
C ALA A 18 -18.59 -6.21 12.58
N GLY A 19 -19.20 -5.35 13.41
CA GLY A 19 -19.20 -5.44 14.86
C GLY A 19 -18.25 -4.45 15.55
N PRO A 20 -18.49 -4.18 16.84
CA PRO A 20 -17.77 -3.15 17.61
C PRO A 20 -16.29 -3.47 17.84
N GLU A 21 -15.88 -4.72 17.70
CA GLU A 21 -14.49 -5.15 17.93
C GLU A 21 -13.52 -4.64 16.86
N VAL A 22 -14.05 -4.35 15.66
CA VAL A 22 -13.23 -3.96 14.49
C VAL A 22 -12.54 -2.61 14.69
N THR A 23 -13.14 -1.71 15.44
CA THR A 23 -12.61 -0.35 15.67
C THR A 23 -11.95 -0.14 17.02
N SER A 24 -11.89 -1.16 17.86
CA SER A 24 -11.33 -1.04 19.22
C SER A 24 -9.88 -0.56 19.25
N ALA A 25 -9.09 -0.93 18.27
CA ALA A 25 -7.68 -0.52 18.10
C ALA A 25 -7.50 0.79 17.32
N GLY A 26 -8.59 1.39 16.82
CA GLY A 26 -8.57 2.55 15.94
C GLY A 26 -8.54 2.19 14.46
N VAL A 27 -8.57 3.22 13.62
CA VAL A 27 -8.62 3.12 12.16
C VAL A 27 -7.34 3.67 11.54
N VAL A 28 -6.77 2.94 10.61
CA VAL A 28 -5.61 3.37 9.85
C VAL A 28 -6.03 3.70 8.42
N LEU A 29 -5.75 4.94 8.00
CA LEU A 29 -5.95 5.38 6.63
C LEU A 29 -4.64 5.28 5.86
N THR A 30 -4.73 4.83 4.62
CA THR A 30 -3.61 4.80 3.69
C THR A 30 -4.11 5.00 2.27
N GLY A 31 -3.19 5.14 1.31
CA GLY A 31 -3.55 5.44 -0.08
C GLY A 31 -3.56 6.94 -0.38
N GLY A 32 -3.74 7.30 -1.64
CA GLY A 32 -3.67 8.69 -2.10
C GLY A 32 -4.68 9.62 -1.45
N GLY A 33 -5.91 9.14 -1.23
CA GLY A 33 -6.97 9.91 -0.58
C GLY A 33 -6.71 10.25 0.88
N SER A 34 -5.85 9.48 1.56
CA SER A 34 -5.47 9.75 2.95
C SER A 34 -4.60 10.99 3.12
N GLN A 35 -4.05 11.52 2.04
CA GLN A 35 -3.20 12.72 2.02
C GLN A 35 -4.00 14.02 1.90
N LEU A 36 -5.32 13.94 1.74
CA LEU A 36 -6.16 15.12 1.68
C LEU A 36 -6.18 15.84 3.03
N GLU A 37 -6.04 17.16 2.97
CA GLU A 37 -6.07 18.00 4.17
C GLU A 37 -7.42 17.85 4.91
N GLY A 38 -7.34 17.64 6.22
CA GLY A 38 -8.52 17.49 7.07
C GLY A 38 -9.19 16.11 7.04
N VAL A 39 -8.68 15.15 6.26
CA VAL A 39 -9.28 13.81 6.14
C VAL A 39 -9.29 13.06 7.47
N GLU A 40 -8.26 13.19 8.29
CA GLU A 40 -8.20 12.55 9.61
C GLU A 40 -9.25 13.12 10.57
N ALA A 41 -9.40 14.45 10.60
CA ALA A 41 -10.35 15.12 11.46
C ALA A 41 -11.78 14.74 11.09
N LEU A 42 -12.11 14.77 9.80
CA LEU A 42 -13.41 14.36 9.29
C LEU A 42 -13.71 12.89 9.58
N GLY A 43 -12.75 12.02 9.36
CA GLY A 43 -12.90 10.60 9.66
C GLY A 43 -13.14 10.33 11.15
N ARG A 44 -12.40 10.99 12.05
CA ARG A 44 -12.62 10.89 13.51
C ARG A 44 -14.02 11.32 13.93
N GLU A 45 -14.52 12.39 13.29
CA GLU A 45 -15.87 12.92 13.58
C GLU A 45 -16.94 11.91 13.18
N ILE A 46 -16.84 11.30 12.01
CA ILE A 46 -17.85 10.38 11.46
C ILE A 46 -17.73 8.98 12.06
N LEU A 47 -16.52 8.43 12.11
CA LEU A 47 -16.28 7.07 12.61
C LEU A 47 -16.23 6.97 14.14
N LYS A 48 -16.11 8.10 14.83
CA LYS A 48 -15.98 8.20 16.30
C LYS A 48 -14.88 7.28 16.86
N SER A 49 -13.81 7.12 16.11
CA SER A 49 -12.67 6.26 16.44
C SER A 49 -11.37 7.02 16.20
N PRO A 50 -10.29 6.68 16.92
CA PRO A 50 -8.98 7.23 16.63
C PRO A 50 -8.57 6.87 15.19
N ILE A 51 -8.13 7.86 14.44
CA ILE A 51 -7.68 7.68 13.06
C ILE A 51 -6.24 8.19 12.94
N ARG A 52 -5.42 7.46 12.23
CA ARG A 52 -4.09 7.88 11.80
C ARG A 52 -3.85 7.56 10.34
N VAL A 53 -3.09 8.39 9.67
CA VAL A 53 -2.56 8.08 8.33
C VAL A 53 -1.25 7.31 8.50
N ALA A 54 -1.10 6.23 7.77
CA ALA A 54 0.11 5.43 7.78
C ALA A 54 0.65 5.21 6.37
N ALA A 55 1.97 5.23 6.29
CA ALA A 55 2.69 4.79 5.11
C ALA A 55 2.92 3.27 5.17
N PRO A 56 3.02 2.59 4.02
CA PRO A 56 3.32 1.18 3.99
C PRO A 56 4.72 0.91 4.56
N THR A 57 4.83 -0.16 5.32
CA THR A 57 6.08 -0.65 5.91
C THR A 57 6.29 -2.10 5.53
N GLY A 58 7.51 -2.48 5.20
CA GLY A 58 7.81 -3.88 4.89
C GLY A 58 9.20 -4.08 4.26
N PRO A 59 9.67 -5.33 4.16
CA PRO A 59 11.00 -5.65 3.66
C PRO A 59 11.20 -5.33 2.16
N LEU A 60 10.12 -5.31 1.37
CA LEU A 60 10.15 -4.91 -0.04
C LEU A 60 10.45 -3.42 -0.24
N LEU A 61 10.34 -2.62 0.81
CA LEU A 61 10.54 -1.17 0.77
C LEU A 61 12.00 -0.73 0.87
N GLY A 62 12.91 -1.64 1.21
CA GLY A 62 14.34 -1.33 1.32
C GLY A 62 15.00 -0.91 -0.01
N ILE A 63 14.36 -1.21 -1.14
CA ILE A 63 14.88 -0.91 -2.49
C ILE A 63 14.32 0.42 -3.03
N LEU A 64 13.20 0.89 -2.49
CA LEU A 64 12.43 1.99 -3.05
C LEU A 64 12.01 3.00 -1.98
N ASP A 65 12.98 3.61 -1.31
CA ASP A 65 12.72 4.64 -0.29
C ASP A 65 11.87 5.81 -0.79
N GLU A 66 11.91 6.08 -2.08
CA GLU A 66 11.10 7.12 -2.73
C GLU A 66 9.60 6.78 -2.77
N PHE A 67 9.23 5.52 -2.59
CA PHE A 67 7.84 5.05 -2.64
C PHE A 67 7.21 4.79 -1.26
N ARG A 68 7.72 5.42 -0.22
CA ARG A 68 7.24 5.24 1.16
C ARG A 68 6.00 6.05 1.52
N GLY A 69 5.47 6.84 0.61
CA GLY A 69 4.29 7.65 0.87
C GLY A 69 3.00 6.82 0.98
N PRO A 70 1.98 7.32 1.69
CA PRO A 70 0.68 6.66 1.78
C PRO A 70 0.03 6.43 0.40
N GLY A 71 0.34 7.28 -0.58
CA GLY A 71 -0.21 7.19 -1.94
C GLY A 71 0.15 5.92 -2.70
N GLN A 72 1.29 5.29 -2.37
CA GLN A 72 1.77 4.10 -3.03
C GLN A 72 1.33 2.78 -2.35
N ALA A 73 0.56 2.87 -1.28
CA ALA A 73 0.17 1.71 -0.49
C ALA A 73 -0.55 0.63 -1.30
N ALA A 74 -1.46 1.00 -2.21
CA ALA A 74 -2.19 0.05 -3.04
C ALA A 74 -1.27 -0.72 -4.00
N VAL A 75 -0.33 -0.03 -4.64
CA VAL A 75 0.65 -0.65 -5.55
C VAL A 75 1.57 -1.60 -4.80
N LEU A 76 2.07 -1.19 -3.64
CA LEU A 76 2.94 -2.01 -2.80
C LEU A 76 2.21 -3.23 -2.22
N ALA A 77 0.93 -3.08 -1.87
CA ALA A 77 0.09 -4.18 -1.44
C ALA A 77 -0.11 -5.22 -2.55
N LEU A 78 -0.35 -4.78 -3.79
CA LEU A 78 -0.45 -5.66 -4.95
C LEU A 78 0.85 -6.42 -5.20
N PHE A 79 1.99 -5.73 -5.16
CA PHE A 79 3.30 -6.39 -5.30
C PHE A 79 3.54 -7.42 -4.21
N SER A 80 3.24 -7.09 -2.95
CA SER A 80 3.38 -8.02 -1.83
C SER A 80 2.47 -9.23 -1.98
N TRP A 81 1.25 -9.03 -2.45
CA TRP A 81 0.29 -10.10 -2.66
C TRP A 81 0.74 -11.05 -3.78
N VAL A 82 1.18 -10.50 -4.92
CA VAL A 82 1.71 -11.30 -6.04
C VAL A 82 2.96 -12.06 -5.62
N ALA A 83 3.90 -11.42 -4.92
CA ALA A 83 5.12 -12.06 -4.45
C ALA A 83 4.81 -13.26 -3.53
N ARG A 84 3.89 -13.11 -2.57
CA ARG A 84 3.45 -14.22 -1.71
C ARG A 84 2.78 -15.34 -2.48
N GLY A 85 1.93 -15.01 -3.45
CA GLY A 85 1.27 -15.99 -4.29
C GLY A 85 2.25 -16.80 -5.15
N LEU A 86 3.35 -16.18 -5.59
CA LEU A 86 4.43 -16.85 -6.31
C LEU A 86 5.22 -17.78 -5.38
N ASP A 87 5.49 -17.38 -4.14
CA ASP A 87 6.15 -18.21 -3.13
C ASP A 87 5.30 -19.44 -2.78
N GLU A 88 4.00 -19.24 -2.54
CA GLU A 88 3.07 -20.34 -2.23
C GLU A 88 2.86 -21.31 -3.40
N ALA A 89 2.92 -20.83 -4.63
CA ALA A 89 2.81 -21.64 -5.83
C ALA A 89 4.10 -22.40 -6.18
N GLY A 90 5.19 -22.20 -5.43
CA GLY A 90 6.50 -22.81 -5.71
C GLY A 90 7.14 -22.32 -7.02
N ILE A 91 6.65 -21.21 -7.56
CA ILE A 91 7.12 -20.61 -8.82
C ILE A 91 8.29 -19.65 -8.58
N ALA A 92 8.54 -19.29 -7.32
CA ALA A 92 9.53 -18.30 -6.94
C ALA A 92 10.99 -18.76 -7.08
N GLU A 93 11.24 -20.06 -7.23
CA GLU A 93 12.61 -20.57 -7.22
C GLU A 93 13.35 -20.54 -8.57
N GLU A 94 12.65 -20.35 -9.70
CA GLU A 94 13.38 -20.35 -10.98
C GLU A 94 13.03 -19.26 -12.03
N PRO A 95 11.79 -18.86 -12.32
CA PRO A 95 11.58 -17.93 -13.43
C PRO A 95 11.82 -16.46 -13.08
N ALA A 96 11.61 -16.06 -11.81
CA ALA A 96 11.81 -14.65 -11.42
C ALA A 96 13.29 -14.30 -11.29
N ALA A 97 14.13 -15.19 -10.79
CA ALA A 97 15.56 -14.97 -10.73
C ALA A 97 16.19 -14.96 -12.14
N GLY A 98 15.71 -15.81 -13.05
CA GLY A 98 16.14 -15.82 -14.46
C GLY A 98 15.68 -14.59 -15.23
N PHE A 99 14.43 -14.17 -15.05
CA PHE A 99 13.85 -13.02 -15.74
C PHE A 99 14.40 -11.70 -15.18
N LEU A 100 14.42 -11.53 -13.86
CA LEU A 100 15.02 -10.36 -13.20
C LEU A 100 16.54 -10.30 -13.43
N GLY A 101 17.23 -11.43 -13.41
CA GLY A 101 18.66 -11.50 -13.76
C GLY A 101 18.92 -11.06 -15.21
N ARG A 102 18.04 -11.40 -16.14
CA ARG A 102 18.12 -10.95 -17.54
C ARG A 102 17.83 -9.45 -17.67
N ILE A 103 16.83 -8.93 -16.95
CA ILE A 103 16.53 -7.49 -16.96
C ILE A 103 17.65 -6.69 -16.31
N VAL A 104 18.15 -7.12 -15.17
CA VAL A 104 19.27 -6.45 -14.47
C VAL A 104 20.55 -6.55 -15.33
N GLY A 105 20.80 -7.69 -15.95
CA GLY A 105 21.91 -7.86 -16.89
C GLY A 105 21.80 -6.95 -18.12
N TRP A 106 20.60 -6.82 -18.66
CA TRP A 106 20.33 -5.93 -19.78
C TRP A 106 20.51 -4.44 -19.39
N PHE A 107 19.97 -4.02 -18.24
CA PHE A 107 20.17 -2.67 -17.71
C PHE A 107 21.65 -2.36 -17.43
N ARG A 108 22.37 -3.30 -16.86
CA ARG A 108 23.80 -3.12 -16.58
C ARG A 108 24.62 -3.00 -17.85
N ASN A 109 24.27 -3.75 -18.89
CA ASN A 109 24.87 -3.63 -20.22
C ASN A 109 24.53 -2.31 -20.91
N LEU A 110 23.30 -1.82 -20.74
CA LEU A 110 22.85 -0.54 -21.28
C LEU A 110 23.59 0.64 -20.62
N ILE A 111 23.74 0.61 -19.31
CA ILE A 111 24.48 1.62 -18.54
C ILE A 111 25.97 1.59 -18.88
N GLY A 112 26.55 0.40 -19.07
CA GLY A 112 27.92 0.25 -19.52
C GLY A 112 28.17 0.82 -20.92
N ARG A 113 27.18 0.77 -21.81
CA ARG A 113 27.24 1.40 -23.14
C ARG A 113 27.11 2.92 -23.11
N ILE A 114 26.35 3.46 -22.19
CA ILE A 114 26.16 4.91 -22.05
C ILE A 114 27.36 5.56 -21.37
N ARG A 115 28.08 4.83 -20.53
CA ARG A 115 29.30 5.30 -19.84
C ARG A 115 30.60 5.13 -20.65
N GLY A 116 30.56 4.34 -21.67
CA GLY A 116 31.69 4.17 -22.60
C GLY A 116 31.54 5.15 -23.74
#